data_137395fee0d38432b379245f6db2c99b
#
_entry.id   137395fee0d38432b379245f6db2c99b
#
_cell.length_a   1.000
_cell.length_b   1.000
_cell.length_c   1.000
_cell.angle_alpha   90.00
_cell.angle_beta   90.00
_cell.angle_gamma   90.00
#
_symmetry.space_group_name_H-M   'P 1'
#
loop_
_entity.id
_entity.type
_entity.pdbx_description
1 polymer ?
#
loop_
_entity_poly.entity_id
_entity_poly.type
_entity_poly.pdbx_seq_one_letter_code
_entity_poly.pdbx_strand_id
1 'polypeptide(L)'
;MLKRICRLLLPDERKMGIRVVCAVFLCALLDFAGLAALLPVLFFLLDDGRDKDAALLFCLVAIVFILVKNALAAGLSRFQNHFLMSLYRRLSFSLFTSYYQRGLLFIRSRGSIRLGYEVNYICYAFSLNLLSPLLRMTGELLLVFWVTAALLVYAPLTVLMLYIAFLPFMLIYGWGIRKPMRRYGEQEQQARREQSRLVTETMKGYAELELNAAFPFLQQVFAQKVRKISESRLKLETIQHLPLCLSEMAVISGLTLLTVFGTGDIKALVGVFAVAAFRLLPALRGILGGWTQVQNAVYSLRIIEEGLGDKGMEAVSPSWGQEAFSFQKEIRIEHLTYAYPESKEVLKDFCCTIRKGEYVGICGESGVGKSTLFNLLLGFITPDKGAIRIDGRPLADVPRQEWHRKVGYVQQEVFVLDGTLAENIALGCRSIDKERVAEIVRLVRLDAWMDELPQGMDTPLGEGGGRLSGGQKQRVGIARALYKKAEVLLLDEATSALDNETERAVNEILLGLMKECRGLTVLTIAHRESSLAYCHRVIRLNGKDNGSNL
;
A
#
# COMPACT_ATOMS: atom_id res chain seq x y z
N MET A 1 -1.89 17.96 12.90
CA MET A 1 -1.83 17.33 11.58
C MET A 1 -0.54 17.72 10.84
N LEU A 2 -0.26 19.00 10.59
CA LEU A 2 0.94 19.45 9.85
C LEU A 2 2.27 18.93 10.42
N LYS A 3 2.47 18.96 11.76
CA LYS A 3 3.67 18.38 12.39
C LYS A 3 3.86 16.89 12.08
N ARG A 4 2.77 16.12 11.99
CA ARG A 4 2.80 14.69 11.65
C ARG A 4 3.18 14.50 10.17
N ILE A 5 2.58 15.30 9.27
CA ILE A 5 2.95 15.28 7.85
C ILE A 5 4.45 15.61 7.68
N CYS A 6 4.95 16.66 8.35
CA CYS A 6 6.36 17.01 8.28
C CYS A 6 7.31 15.92 8.78
N ARG A 7 6.89 15.06 9.72
CA ARG A 7 7.68 13.91 10.16
C ARG A 7 7.82 12.83 9.09
N LEU A 8 6.81 12.67 8.24
CA LEU A 8 6.83 11.70 7.14
C LEU A 8 7.69 12.13 5.95
N LEU A 9 8.06 13.42 5.88
CA LEU A 9 8.86 13.96 4.79
C LEU A 9 10.36 13.84 5.09
N LEU A 10 11.12 13.35 4.12
CA LEU A 10 12.58 13.37 4.15
C LEU A 10 13.12 14.82 4.09
N PRO A 11 14.39 15.07 4.52
CA PRO A 11 14.96 16.42 4.50
C PRO A 11 14.87 17.10 3.12
N ASP A 12 15.14 16.38 2.04
CA ASP A 12 15.06 16.95 0.68
C ASP A 12 13.62 17.17 0.23
N GLU A 13 12.69 16.33 0.64
CA GLU A 13 11.26 16.50 0.38
C GLU A 13 10.69 17.70 1.16
N ARG A 14 11.21 17.97 2.37
CA ARG A 14 10.84 19.18 3.12
C ARG A 14 11.27 20.44 2.38
N LYS A 15 12.50 20.46 1.83
CA LYS A 15 12.99 21.58 1.00
C LYS A 15 12.11 21.77 -0.25
N MET A 16 11.77 20.67 -0.92
CA MET A 16 10.89 20.69 -2.09
C MET A 16 9.47 21.13 -1.70
N GLY A 17 8.95 20.67 -0.57
CA GLY A 17 7.66 21.09 -0.01
C GLY A 17 7.60 22.60 0.27
N ILE A 18 8.67 23.19 0.81
CA ILE A 18 8.77 24.64 0.99
C ILE A 18 8.69 25.36 -0.36
N ARG A 19 9.42 24.88 -1.38
CA ARG A 19 9.34 25.46 -2.74
C ARG A 19 7.93 25.36 -3.34
N VAL A 20 7.22 24.27 -3.07
CA VAL A 20 5.82 24.10 -3.49
C VAL A 20 4.91 25.09 -2.77
N VAL A 21 5.10 25.32 -1.47
CA VAL A 21 4.34 26.34 -0.73
C VAL A 21 4.64 27.75 -1.27
N CYS A 22 5.91 28.05 -1.60
CA CYS A 22 6.28 29.30 -2.27
C CYS A 22 5.61 29.44 -3.65
N ALA A 23 5.52 28.33 -4.42
CA ALA A 23 4.82 28.32 -5.70
C ALA A 23 3.32 28.58 -5.54
N VAL A 24 2.69 28.00 -4.52
CA VAL A 24 1.27 28.26 -4.19
C VAL A 24 1.06 29.74 -3.79
N PHE A 25 1.99 30.30 -3.01
CA PHE A 25 1.96 31.73 -2.67
C PHE A 25 2.06 32.61 -3.92
N LEU A 26 2.98 32.29 -4.83
CA LEU A 26 3.12 33.01 -6.09
C LEU A 26 1.87 32.90 -6.97
N CYS A 27 1.25 31.72 -7.06
CA CYS A 27 -0.02 31.53 -7.76
C CYS A 27 -1.12 32.42 -7.18
N ALA A 28 -1.25 32.47 -5.85
CA ALA A 28 -2.25 33.29 -5.18
C ALA A 28 -2.03 34.79 -5.46
N LEU A 29 -0.77 35.23 -5.49
CA LEU A 29 -0.40 36.63 -5.83
C LEU A 29 -0.74 36.95 -7.29
N LEU A 30 -0.42 36.06 -8.23
CA LEU A 30 -0.77 36.18 -9.65
C LEU A 30 -2.29 36.21 -9.86
N ASP A 31 -3.02 35.42 -9.11
CA ASP A 31 -4.48 35.42 -9.15
C ASP A 31 -5.07 36.73 -8.65
N PHE A 32 -4.50 37.26 -7.56
CA PHE A 32 -4.86 38.59 -7.06
C PHE A 32 -4.53 39.71 -8.06
N ALA A 33 -3.34 39.68 -8.65
CA ALA A 33 -2.96 40.66 -9.69
C ALA A 33 -3.87 40.57 -10.93
N GLY A 34 -4.29 39.35 -11.32
CA GLY A 34 -5.25 39.18 -12.41
C GLY A 34 -6.62 39.77 -12.11
N LEU A 35 -7.06 39.75 -10.85
CA LEU A 35 -8.28 40.41 -10.41
C LEU A 35 -8.14 41.93 -10.48
N ALA A 36 -7.00 42.44 -9.98
CA ALA A 36 -6.70 43.89 -10.00
C ALA A 36 -6.65 44.46 -11.43
N ALA A 37 -6.18 43.68 -12.40
CA ALA A 37 -6.15 44.05 -13.82
C ALA A 37 -7.54 44.19 -14.47
N LEU A 38 -8.59 43.63 -13.87
CA LEU A 38 -9.97 43.79 -14.35
C LEU A 38 -10.62 45.08 -13.88
N LEU A 39 -10.16 45.67 -12.78
CA LEU A 39 -10.75 46.90 -12.21
C LEU A 39 -10.70 48.11 -13.19
N PRO A 40 -9.56 48.43 -13.84
CA PRO A 40 -9.52 49.52 -14.82
C PRO A 40 -10.51 49.30 -15.99
N VAL A 41 -10.65 48.08 -16.48
CA VAL A 41 -11.61 47.73 -17.52
C VAL A 41 -13.05 48.01 -17.09
N LEU A 42 -13.38 47.64 -15.83
CA LEU A 42 -14.71 47.90 -15.27
C LEU A 42 -14.98 49.42 -15.12
N PHE A 43 -14.01 50.18 -14.61
CA PHE A 43 -14.16 51.66 -14.46
C PHE A 43 -14.33 52.32 -15.84
N PHE A 44 -13.60 51.87 -16.87
CA PHE A 44 -13.78 52.39 -18.22
C PHE A 44 -15.16 52.09 -18.82
N LEU A 45 -15.76 50.92 -18.49
CA LEU A 45 -17.10 50.57 -18.95
C LEU A 45 -18.23 51.35 -18.27
N LEU A 46 -17.97 51.85 -17.05
CA LEU A 46 -18.96 52.57 -16.24
C LEU A 46 -18.92 54.09 -16.47
N ASP A 47 -17.93 54.63 -17.19
CA ASP A 47 -17.69 56.07 -17.39
C ASP A 47 -18.11 56.53 -18.80
N ASP A 48 -19.23 57.23 -18.91
CA ASP A 48 -19.96 57.59 -20.15
C ASP A 48 -19.24 58.58 -21.09
N GLY A 49 -17.96 58.88 -20.94
CA GLY A 49 -17.34 59.96 -21.71
C GLY A 49 -15.97 59.72 -22.34
N ARG A 50 -15.49 58.44 -22.47
CA ARG A 50 -14.08 58.17 -22.77
C ARG A 50 -13.78 57.55 -24.14
N ASP A 51 -12.51 57.79 -24.54
CA ASP A 51 -11.88 57.32 -25.78
C ASP A 51 -11.96 55.79 -25.90
N LYS A 52 -12.71 55.30 -26.94
CA LYS A 52 -12.88 53.86 -27.19
C LYS A 52 -11.55 53.18 -27.50
N ASP A 53 -10.56 53.86 -28.02
CA ASP A 53 -9.26 53.30 -28.37
C ASP A 53 -8.42 53.02 -27.12
N ALA A 54 -8.49 53.88 -26.10
CA ALA A 54 -7.84 53.67 -24.81
C ALA A 54 -8.46 52.42 -24.06
N ALA A 55 -9.79 52.31 -24.10
CA ALA A 55 -10.49 51.16 -23.53
C ALA A 55 -10.06 49.83 -24.19
N LEU A 56 -9.95 49.83 -25.51
CA LEU A 56 -9.54 48.66 -26.29
C LEU A 56 -8.10 48.24 -25.98
N LEU A 57 -7.19 49.19 -25.81
CA LEU A 57 -5.81 48.95 -25.43
C LEU A 57 -5.73 48.30 -24.03
N PHE A 58 -6.46 48.83 -23.01
CA PHE A 58 -6.52 48.26 -21.68
C PHE A 58 -7.10 46.83 -21.68
N CYS A 59 -8.13 46.57 -22.46
CA CYS A 59 -8.69 45.22 -22.63
C CYS A 59 -7.66 44.23 -23.21
N LEU A 60 -6.92 44.63 -24.25
CA LEU A 60 -5.86 43.81 -24.84
C LEU A 60 -4.75 43.52 -23.85
N VAL A 61 -4.27 44.52 -23.09
CA VAL A 61 -3.25 44.33 -22.07
C VAL A 61 -3.74 43.37 -20.96
N ALA A 62 -4.99 43.51 -20.52
CA ALA A 62 -5.57 42.60 -19.53
C ALA A 62 -5.66 41.17 -20.03
N ILE A 63 -6.07 40.97 -21.31
CA ILE A 63 -6.13 39.63 -21.93
C ILE A 63 -4.74 39.00 -22.00
N VAL A 64 -3.72 39.74 -22.47
CA VAL A 64 -2.33 39.25 -22.53
C VAL A 64 -1.82 38.91 -21.13
N PHE A 65 -2.06 39.76 -20.15
CA PHE A 65 -1.69 39.49 -18.77
C PHE A 65 -2.34 38.21 -18.22
N ILE A 66 -3.64 38.03 -18.44
CA ILE A 66 -4.37 36.84 -17.99
C ILE A 66 -3.84 35.57 -18.69
N LEU A 67 -3.50 35.64 -19.98
CA LEU A 67 -2.91 34.51 -20.71
C LEU A 67 -1.55 34.12 -20.10
N VAL A 68 -0.66 35.09 -19.89
CA VAL A 68 0.67 34.85 -19.27
C VAL A 68 0.51 34.30 -17.85
N LYS A 69 -0.38 34.90 -17.05
CA LYS A 69 -0.70 34.42 -15.69
C LYS A 69 -1.16 32.96 -15.71
N ASN A 70 -2.08 32.61 -16.59
CA ASN A 70 -2.62 31.23 -16.66
C ASN A 70 -1.56 30.24 -17.13
N ALA A 71 -0.67 30.62 -18.05
CA ALA A 71 0.45 29.78 -18.47
C ALA A 71 1.43 29.53 -17.30
N LEU A 72 1.77 30.57 -16.53
CA LEU A 72 2.60 30.44 -15.32
C LEU A 72 1.91 29.57 -14.26
N ALA A 73 0.63 29.79 -13.99
CA ALA A 73 -0.15 28.99 -13.05
C ALA A 73 -0.19 27.50 -13.44
N ALA A 74 -0.33 27.19 -14.73
CA ALA A 74 -0.27 25.83 -15.24
C ALA A 74 1.11 25.19 -15.00
N GLY A 75 2.20 25.93 -15.22
CA GLY A 75 3.57 25.47 -14.91
C GLY A 75 3.79 25.18 -13.43
N LEU A 76 3.33 26.08 -12.55
CA LEU A 76 3.43 25.92 -11.10
C LEU A 76 2.55 24.77 -10.59
N SER A 77 1.37 24.59 -11.16
CA SER A 77 0.49 23.42 -10.87
C SER A 77 1.16 22.11 -11.27
N ARG A 78 1.83 22.05 -12.44
CA ARG A 78 2.61 20.89 -12.86
C ARG A 78 3.73 20.57 -11.87
N PHE A 79 4.44 21.57 -11.38
CA PHE A 79 5.49 21.41 -10.37
C PHE A 79 4.92 20.85 -9.05
N GLN A 80 3.79 21.39 -8.58
CA GLN A 80 3.07 20.90 -7.40
C GLN A 80 2.66 19.41 -7.56
N ASN A 81 2.04 19.07 -8.70
CA ASN A 81 1.60 17.70 -8.97
C ASN A 81 2.77 16.73 -9.08
N HIS A 82 3.90 17.17 -9.65
CA HIS A 82 5.12 16.35 -9.68
C HIS A 82 5.61 16.03 -8.27
N PHE A 83 5.62 16.99 -7.36
CA PHE A 83 5.96 16.76 -5.95
C PHE A 83 5.03 15.74 -5.29
N LEU A 84 3.71 15.89 -5.46
CA LEU A 84 2.72 14.97 -4.89
C LEU A 84 2.89 13.54 -5.42
N MET A 85 3.17 13.39 -6.71
CA MET A 85 3.39 12.07 -7.33
C MET A 85 4.73 11.45 -6.92
N SER A 86 5.79 12.25 -6.75
CA SER A 86 7.06 11.76 -6.24
C SER A 86 6.92 11.23 -4.81
N LEU A 87 6.15 11.94 -3.98
CA LEU A 87 5.86 11.53 -2.61
C LEU A 87 5.02 10.25 -2.56
N TYR A 88 3.96 10.15 -3.40
CA TYR A 88 3.16 8.94 -3.54
C TYR A 88 4.04 7.73 -3.89
N ARG A 89 4.90 7.86 -4.92
CA ARG A 89 5.81 6.79 -5.35
C ARG A 89 6.72 6.33 -4.22
N ARG A 90 7.34 7.26 -3.50
CA ARG A 90 8.22 6.93 -2.38
C ARG A 90 7.48 6.26 -1.23
N LEU A 91 6.35 6.83 -0.80
CA LEU A 91 5.56 6.28 0.31
C LEU A 91 5.03 4.88 0.00
N SER A 92 4.53 4.65 -1.22
CA SER A 92 4.06 3.34 -1.66
C SER A 92 5.19 2.32 -1.64
N PHE A 93 6.36 2.67 -2.17
CA PHE A 93 7.54 1.80 -2.14
C PHE A 93 8.03 1.53 -0.71
N SER A 94 8.12 2.57 0.13
CA SER A 94 8.56 2.43 1.52
C SER A 94 7.60 1.59 2.35
N LEU A 95 6.28 1.75 2.14
CA LEU A 95 5.26 0.99 2.84
C LEU A 95 5.28 -0.49 2.44
N PHE A 96 5.40 -0.76 1.14
CA PHE A 96 5.57 -2.13 0.61
C PHE A 96 6.80 -2.82 1.22
N THR A 97 7.93 -2.13 1.21
CA THR A 97 9.18 -2.64 1.79
C THR A 97 9.06 -2.87 3.29
N SER A 98 8.49 -1.91 4.03
CA SER A 98 8.27 -2.01 5.47
C SER A 98 7.39 -3.23 5.83
N TYR A 99 6.29 -3.44 5.10
CA TYR A 99 5.40 -4.57 5.35
C TYR A 99 6.09 -5.91 5.08
N TYR A 100 6.86 -6.00 4.01
CA TYR A 100 7.63 -7.20 3.71
C TYR A 100 8.68 -7.50 4.78
N GLN A 101 9.39 -6.49 5.26
CA GLN A 101 10.43 -6.63 6.30
C GLN A 101 9.89 -7.01 7.69
N ARG A 102 8.62 -6.69 8.00
CA ARG A 102 7.99 -7.10 9.26
C ARG A 102 7.76 -8.61 9.37
N GLY A 103 7.88 -9.34 8.27
CA GLY A 103 7.93 -10.78 8.22
C GLY A 103 6.57 -11.49 8.28
N LEU A 104 6.67 -12.83 8.36
CA LEU A 104 5.56 -13.76 8.14
C LEU A 104 4.37 -13.54 9.09
N LEU A 105 4.63 -13.38 10.39
CA LEU A 105 3.57 -13.23 11.40
C LEU A 105 2.75 -11.97 11.18
N PHE A 106 3.42 -10.85 10.86
CA PHE A 106 2.75 -9.59 10.56
C PHE A 106 1.85 -9.71 9.31
N ILE A 107 2.38 -10.32 8.24
CA ILE A 107 1.61 -10.50 6.99
C ILE A 107 0.39 -11.38 7.24
N ARG A 108 0.54 -12.50 7.97
CA ARG A 108 -0.57 -13.40 8.31
C ARG A 108 -1.61 -12.73 9.22
N SER A 109 -1.20 -11.98 10.23
CA SER A 109 -2.13 -11.32 11.17
C SER A 109 -2.93 -10.19 10.53
N ARG A 110 -2.35 -9.46 9.56
CA ARG A 110 -3.01 -8.33 8.89
C ARG A 110 -3.79 -8.73 7.64
N GLY A 111 -3.39 -9.82 6.99
CA GLY A 111 -3.96 -10.34 5.74
C GLY A 111 -3.47 -9.59 4.49
N SER A 112 -3.14 -10.35 3.44
CA SER A 112 -2.55 -9.84 2.19
C SER A 112 -3.45 -8.85 1.46
N ILE A 113 -4.78 -9.07 1.45
CA ILE A 113 -5.77 -8.20 0.79
C ILE A 113 -5.75 -6.80 1.41
N ARG A 114 -5.71 -6.73 2.76
CA ARG A 114 -5.64 -5.48 3.49
C ARG A 114 -4.33 -4.74 3.22
N LEU A 115 -3.21 -5.43 3.31
CA LEU A 115 -1.89 -4.85 3.05
C LEU A 115 -1.77 -4.33 1.61
N GLY A 116 -2.27 -5.10 0.63
CA GLY A 116 -2.33 -4.65 -0.76
C GLY A 116 -3.16 -3.37 -0.96
N TYR A 117 -4.33 -3.28 -0.32
CA TYR A 117 -5.15 -2.06 -0.33
C TYR A 117 -4.40 -0.87 0.30
N GLU A 118 -3.72 -1.09 1.42
CA GLU A 118 -2.96 -0.04 2.11
C GLU A 118 -1.82 0.49 1.24
N VAL A 119 -1.05 -0.37 0.58
CA VAL A 119 0.04 0.04 -0.31
C VAL A 119 -0.47 0.76 -1.57
N ASN A 120 -1.50 0.22 -2.22
CA ASN A 120 -1.96 0.74 -3.51
C ASN A 120 -2.84 2.00 -3.36
N TYR A 121 -3.77 2.01 -2.42
CA TYR A 121 -4.77 3.07 -2.33
C TYR A 121 -4.47 4.12 -1.26
N ILE A 122 -3.96 3.72 -0.08
CA ILE A 122 -3.81 4.67 1.03
C ILE A 122 -2.73 5.71 0.75
N CYS A 123 -1.61 5.33 0.13
CA CYS A 123 -0.56 6.27 -0.26
C CYS A 123 -1.06 7.25 -1.33
N TYR A 124 -1.90 6.79 -2.27
CA TYR A 124 -2.55 7.63 -3.26
C TYR A 124 -3.52 8.62 -2.59
N ALA A 125 -4.38 8.12 -1.70
CA ALA A 125 -5.34 8.96 -0.97
C ALA A 125 -4.64 10.02 -0.09
N PHE A 126 -3.51 9.68 0.54
CA PHE A 126 -2.70 10.63 1.28
C PHE A 126 -2.17 11.76 0.40
N SER A 127 -1.59 11.44 -0.74
CA SER A 127 -0.99 12.44 -1.62
C SER A 127 -2.04 13.31 -2.32
N LEU A 128 -3.11 12.71 -2.87
CA LEU A 128 -4.09 13.42 -3.68
C LEU A 128 -5.34 13.89 -2.92
N ASN A 129 -5.82 13.11 -1.95
CA ASN A 129 -7.04 13.47 -1.24
C ASN A 129 -6.76 14.21 0.08
N LEU A 130 -5.49 14.20 0.58
CA LEU A 130 -5.12 14.94 1.79
C LEU A 130 -4.18 16.10 1.47
N LEU A 131 -3.01 15.85 0.85
CA LEU A 131 -2.02 16.91 0.63
C LEU A 131 -2.43 17.90 -0.47
N SER A 132 -2.95 17.43 -1.60
CA SER A 132 -3.36 18.30 -2.71
C SER A 132 -4.45 19.29 -2.29
N PRO A 133 -5.54 18.88 -1.60
CA PRO A 133 -6.53 19.84 -1.08
C PRO A 133 -5.94 20.79 -0.04
N LEU A 134 -5.02 20.36 0.83
CA LEU A 134 -4.35 21.23 1.78
C LEU A 134 -3.57 22.35 1.08
N LEU A 135 -2.80 22.02 0.06
CA LEU A 135 -2.06 23.01 -0.73
C LEU A 135 -3.01 23.96 -1.47
N ARG A 136 -4.10 23.44 -2.04
CA ARG A 136 -5.13 24.27 -2.69
C ARG A 136 -5.77 25.23 -1.70
N MET A 137 -6.18 24.74 -0.52
CA MET A 137 -6.75 25.58 0.54
C MET A 137 -5.81 26.69 0.99
N THR A 138 -4.50 26.42 1.11
CA THR A 138 -3.53 27.47 1.46
C THR A 138 -3.48 28.55 0.40
N GLY A 139 -3.54 28.20 -0.89
CA GLY A 139 -3.62 29.18 -1.99
C GLY A 139 -4.89 30.03 -1.93
N GLU A 140 -6.05 29.40 -1.74
CA GLU A 140 -7.32 30.12 -1.64
C GLU A 140 -7.38 31.02 -0.39
N LEU A 141 -6.84 30.57 0.76
CA LEU A 141 -6.75 31.40 1.97
C LEU A 141 -5.86 32.62 1.76
N LEU A 142 -4.73 32.47 1.08
CA LEU A 142 -3.84 33.59 0.74
C LEU A 142 -4.54 34.58 -0.21
N LEU A 143 -5.28 34.07 -1.21
CA LEU A 143 -6.04 34.93 -2.11
C LEU A 143 -7.12 35.72 -1.36
N VAL A 144 -7.90 35.08 -0.48
CA VAL A 144 -8.90 35.73 0.36
C VAL A 144 -8.23 36.82 1.22
N PHE A 145 -7.05 36.52 1.78
CA PHE A 145 -6.29 37.49 2.56
C PHE A 145 -5.90 38.72 1.73
N TRP A 146 -5.33 38.55 0.52
CA TRP A 146 -4.93 39.66 -0.33
C TRP A 146 -6.12 40.50 -0.81
N VAL A 147 -7.21 39.87 -1.23
CA VAL A 147 -8.44 40.57 -1.65
C VAL A 147 -9.02 41.35 -0.47
N THR A 148 -9.08 40.75 0.71
CA THR A 148 -9.57 41.43 1.92
C THR A 148 -8.69 42.61 2.31
N ALA A 149 -7.37 42.45 2.28
CA ALA A 149 -6.42 43.53 2.61
C ALA A 149 -6.56 44.71 1.64
N ALA A 150 -6.69 44.45 0.34
CA ALA A 150 -6.90 45.49 -0.66
C ALA A 150 -8.23 46.23 -0.45
N LEU A 151 -9.31 45.50 -0.19
CA LEU A 151 -10.63 46.09 0.10
C LEU A 151 -10.67 46.90 1.37
N LEU A 152 -9.94 46.50 2.43
CA LEU A 152 -9.83 47.25 3.68
C LEU A 152 -9.21 48.62 3.47
N VAL A 153 -8.24 48.75 2.56
CA VAL A 153 -7.61 50.02 2.23
C VAL A 153 -8.54 50.92 1.41
N TYR A 154 -9.30 50.32 0.46
CA TYR A 154 -10.13 51.06 -0.48
C TYR A 154 -11.53 51.38 0.05
N ALA A 155 -12.21 50.41 0.66
CA ALA A 155 -13.59 50.49 1.09
C ALA A 155 -13.84 49.67 2.38
N PRO A 156 -13.41 50.15 3.56
CA PRO A 156 -13.49 49.40 4.83
C PRO A 156 -14.91 49.00 5.22
N LEU A 157 -15.90 49.85 4.93
CA LEU A 157 -17.32 49.57 5.21
C LEU A 157 -17.83 48.37 4.40
N THR A 158 -17.42 48.27 3.13
CA THR A 158 -17.79 47.14 2.25
C THR A 158 -17.24 45.82 2.78
N VAL A 159 -16.01 45.81 3.32
CA VAL A 159 -15.42 44.62 3.96
C VAL A 159 -16.23 44.19 5.18
N LEU A 160 -16.59 45.14 6.04
CA LEU A 160 -17.38 44.87 7.24
C LEU A 160 -18.73 44.21 6.85
N MET A 161 -19.43 44.79 5.87
CA MET A 161 -20.70 44.28 5.38
C MET A 161 -20.56 42.86 4.76
N LEU A 162 -19.49 42.63 4.00
CA LEU A 162 -19.17 41.34 3.41
C LEU A 162 -18.94 40.30 4.52
N TYR A 163 -18.15 40.62 5.56
CA TYR A 163 -17.93 39.69 6.67
C TYR A 163 -19.21 39.41 7.47
N ILE A 164 -20.02 40.43 7.73
CA ILE A 164 -21.32 40.29 8.42
C ILE A 164 -22.23 39.36 7.61
N ALA A 165 -22.22 39.48 6.27
CA ALA A 165 -23.01 38.60 5.39
C ALA A 165 -22.51 37.17 5.35
N PHE A 166 -21.19 36.92 5.30
CA PHE A 166 -20.61 35.61 5.16
C PHE A 166 -20.42 34.82 6.47
N LEU A 167 -20.14 35.51 7.59
CA LEU A 167 -19.81 34.90 8.88
C LEU A 167 -20.89 33.91 9.39
N PRO A 168 -22.19 34.24 9.37
CA PRO A 168 -23.23 33.30 9.83
C PRO A 168 -23.24 32.00 9.06
N PHE A 169 -23.08 32.07 7.74
CA PHE A 169 -23.07 30.89 6.86
C PHE A 169 -21.82 30.04 7.06
N MET A 170 -20.66 30.65 7.32
CA MET A 170 -19.45 29.91 7.68
C MET A 170 -19.57 29.20 9.03
N LEU A 171 -20.21 29.82 10.03
CA LEU A 171 -20.43 29.21 11.33
C LEU A 171 -21.40 28.03 11.24
N ILE A 172 -22.52 28.17 10.52
CA ILE A 172 -23.48 27.09 10.26
C ILE A 172 -22.78 25.91 9.58
N TYR A 173 -21.97 26.17 8.57
CA TYR A 173 -21.20 25.14 7.88
C TYR A 173 -20.19 24.45 8.82
N GLY A 174 -19.38 25.21 9.53
CA GLY A 174 -18.34 24.66 10.41
C GLY A 174 -18.87 23.82 11.56
N TRP A 175 -20.02 24.23 12.15
CA TRP A 175 -20.62 23.55 13.29
C TRP A 175 -21.50 22.36 12.89
N GLY A 176 -22.31 22.53 11.86
CA GLY A 176 -23.33 21.53 11.48
C GLY A 176 -22.76 20.35 10.67
N ILE A 177 -21.70 20.56 9.90
CA ILE A 177 -21.32 19.65 8.81
C ILE A 177 -20.11 18.77 9.15
N ARG A 178 -19.23 19.22 10.04
CA ARG A 178 -17.97 18.54 10.37
C ARG A 178 -18.13 17.11 10.89
N LYS A 179 -19.04 16.87 11.83
CA LYS A 179 -19.25 15.56 12.47
C LYS A 179 -19.87 14.54 11.51
N PRO A 180 -20.99 14.83 10.82
CA PRO A 180 -21.62 13.89 9.90
C PRO A 180 -20.69 13.53 8.73
N MET A 181 -19.93 14.45 8.22
CA MET A 181 -19.03 14.25 7.11
C MET A 181 -17.93 13.23 7.39
N ARG A 182 -17.27 13.36 8.54
CA ARG A 182 -16.28 12.38 9.00
C ARG A 182 -16.90 10.99 9.17
N ARG A 183 -18.09 10.93 9.78
CA ARG A 183 -18.80 9.67 10.01
C ARG A 183 -19.15 8.96 8.69
N TYR A 184 -19.70 9.68 7.72
CA TYR A 184 -20.05 9.09 6.42
C TYR A 184 -18.81 8.68 5.61
N GLY A 185 -17.72 9.45 5.68
CA GLY A 185 -16.45 9.08 5.04
C GLY A 185 -15.86 7.79 5.63
N GLU A 186 -15.85 7.64 6.96
CA GLU A 186 -15.39 6.43 7.64
C GLU A 186 -16.28 5.21 7.27
N GLN A 187 -17.60 5.41 7.21
CA GLN A 187 -18.55 4.35 6.84
C GLN A 187 -18.39 3.90 5.38
N GLU A 188 -18.23 4.84 4.44
CA GLU A 188 -17.98 4.52 3.04
C GLU A 188 -16.71 3.70 2.88
N GLN A 189 -15.64 4.11 3.54
CA GLN A 189 -14.34 3.43 3.47
C GLN A 189 -14.38 2.02 4.05
N GLN A 190 -15.04 1.85 5.20
CA GLN A 190 -15.19 0.54 5.79
C GLN A 190 -16.00 -0.38 4.85
N ALA A 191 -17.10 0.12 4.31
CA ALA A 191 -17.92 -0.66 3.39
C ALA A 191 -17.17 -1.02 2.09
N ARG A 192 -16.31 -0.14 1.54
CA ARG A 192 -15.45 -0.44 0.39
C ARG A 192 -14.41 -1.53 0.67
N ARG A 193 -13.80 -1.51 1.87
CA ARG A 193 -12.86 -2.57 2.28
C ARG A 193 -13.55 -3.93 2.37
N GLU A 194 -14.72 -3.95 3.02
CA GLU A 194 -15.53 -5.17 3.16
C GLU A 194 -16.03 -5.68 1.80
N GLN A 195 -16.41 -4.79 0.89
CA GLN A 195 -16.78 -5.12 -0.48
C GLN A 195 -15.60 -5.77 -1.25
N SER A 196 -14.44 -5.13 -1.23
CA SER A 196 -13.24 -5.65 -1.91
C SER A 196 -12.83 -7.03 -1.38
N ARG A 197 -12.90 -7.21 -0.06
CA ARG A 197 -12.64 -8.49 0.59
C ARG A 197 -13.64 -9.54 0.11
N LEU A 198 -14.94 -9.24 0.15
CA LEU A 198 -16.00 -10.16 -0.27
C LEU A 198 -15.81 -10.60 -1.72
N VAL A 199 -15.51 -9.67 -2.64
CA VAL A 199 -15.24 -10.00 -4.05
C VAL A 199 -14.08 -10.98 -4.17
N THR A 200 -12.95 -10.70 -3.50
CA THR A 200 -11.77 -11.57 -3.58
C THR A 200 -12.05 -12.96 -2.99
N GLU A 201 -12.74 -13.04 -1.85
CA GLU A 201 -13.10 -14.30 -1.21
C GLU A 201 -14.09 -15.09 -2.08
N THR A 202 -15.08 -14.43 -2.68
CA THR A 202 -16.06 -15.06 -3.57
C THR A 202 -15.39 -15.65 -4.82
N MET A 203 -14.50 -14.89 -5.46
CA MET A 203 -13.82 -15.40 -6.67
C MET A 203 -12.86 -16.54 -6.36
N LYS A 204 -12.17 -16.51 -5.23
CA LYS A 204 -11.29 -17.61 -4.81
C LYS A 204 -12.05 -18.86 -4.38
N GLY A 205 -13.21 -18.69 -3.77
CA GLY A 205 -14.05 -19.78 -3.28
C GLY A 205 -15.12 -20.24 -4.27
N TYR A 206 -15.01 -19.93 -5.58
CA TYR A 206 -16.06 -20.17 -6.57
C TYR A 206 -16.63 -21.59 -6.51
N ALA A 207 -15.77 -22.61 -6.54
CA ALA A 207 -16.21 -24.00 -6.58
C ALA A 207 -17.05 -24.39 -5.34
N GLU A 208 -16.58 -24.02 -4.15
CA GLU A 208 -17.29 -24.32 -2.89
C GLU A 208 -18.62 -23.56 -2.81
N LEU A 209 -18.62 -22.31 -3.26
CA LEU A 209 -19.81 -21.46 -3.23
C LEU A 209 -20.86 -21.93 -4.24
N GLU A 210 -20.44 -22.40 -5.40
CA GLU A 210 -21.33 -22.96 -6.42
C GLU A 210 -21.94 -24.27 -5.96
N LEU A 211 -21.11 -25.20 -5.44
CA LEU A 211 -21.57 -26.50 -4.92
C LEU A 211 -22.58 -26.36 -3.76
N ASN A 212 -22.41 -25.34 -2.93
CA ASN A 212 -23.29 -25.09 -1.80
C ASN A 212 -24.45 -24.12 -2.13
N ALA A 213 -24.61 -23.72 -3.41
CA ALA A 213 -25.59 -22.74 -3.86
C ALA A 213 -25.58 -21.44 -3.01
N ALA A 214 -24.39 -21.03 -2.55
CA ALA A 214 -24.21 -19.92 -1.61
C ALA A 214 -24.17 -18.55 -2.30
N PHE A 215 -24.05 -18.50 -3.63
CA PHE A 215 -23.91 -17.25 -4.38
C PHE A 215 -25.09 -16.27 -4.19
N PRO A 216 -26.38 -16.70 -4.16
CA PRO A 216 -27.48 -15.77 -3.92
C PRO A 216 -27.41 -15.06 -2.57
N PHE A 217 -26.93 -15.75 -1.53
CA PHE A 217 -26.69 -15.14 -0.21
C PHE A 217 -25.57 -14.10 -0.29
N LEU A 218 -24.43 -14.43 -0.90
CA LEU A 218 -23.30 -13.50 -1.07
C LEU A 218 -23.69 -12.31 -1.94
N GLN A 219 -24.52 -12.51 -2.96
CA GLN A 219 -25.05 -11.43 -3.79
C GLN A 219 -25.87 -10.44 -2.96
N GLN A 220 -26.70 -10.91 -2.03
CA GLN A 220 -27.44 -10.04 -1.12
C GLN A 220 -26.50 -9.27 -0.18
N VAL A 221 -25.48 -9.94 0.39
CA VAL A 221 -24.48 -9.28 1.23
C VAL A 221 -23.71 -8.22 0.43
N PHE A 222 -23.30 -8.53 -0.80
CA PHE A 222 -22.65 -7.59 -1.70
C PHE A 222 -23.54 -6.38 -2.00
N ALA A 223 -24.80 -6.61 -2.36
CA ALA A 223 -25.77 -5.55 -2.61
C ALA A 223 -25.95 -4.63 -1.40
N GLN A 224 -26.00 -5.17 -0.17
CA GLN A 224 -26.04 -4.37 1.05
C GLN A 224 -24.80 -3.50 1.23
N LYS A 225 -23.58 -4.02 0.93
CA LYS A 225 -22.35 -3.23 0.99
C LYS A 225 -22.33 -2.12 -0.05
N VAL A 226 -22.72 -2.42 -1.29
CA VAL A 226 -22.84 -1.43 -2.36
C VAL A 226 -23.86 -0.35 -2.02
N ARG A 227 -25.03 -0.75 -1.48
CA ARG A 227 -26.05 0.19 -1.02
C ARG A 227 -25.50 1.12 0.06
N LYS A 228 -24.80 0.57 1.07
CA LYS A 228 -24.20 1.37 2.14
C LYS A 228 -23.15 2.37 1.62
N ILE A 229 -22.34 1.95 0.63
CA ILE A 229 -21.39 2.85 -0.06
C ILE A 229 -22.15 3.96 -0.77
N SER A 230 -23.17 3.61 -1.56
CA SER A 230 -23.99 4.57 -2.31
C SER A 230 -24.69 5.57 -1.40
N GLU A 231 -25.37 5.10 -0.34
CA GLU A 231 -26.05 5.97 0.64
C GLU A 231 -25.07 6.92 1.35
N SER A 232 -23.89 6.41 1.75
CA SER A 232 -22.87 7.24 2.38
C SER A 232 -22.34 8.28 1.41
N ARG A 233 -22.11 7.89 0.16
CA ARG A 233 -21.61 8.78 -0.90
C ARG A 233 -22.64 9.85 -1.27
N LEU A 234 -23.92 9.49 -1.42
CA LEU A 234 -25.01 10.43 -1.66
C LEU A 234 -25.07 11.51 -0.56
N LYS A 235 -24.99 11.09 0.71
CA LYS A 235 -24.97 12.04 1.83
C LYS A 235 -23.75 12.97 1.79
N LEU A 236 -22.57 12.43 1.46
CA LEU A 236 -21.36 13.22 1.32
C LEU A 236 -21.47 14.24 0.19
N GLU A 237 -21.93 13.83 -1.00
CA GLU A 237 -22.10 14.73 -2.16
C GLU A 237 -23.14 15.81 -1.88
N THR A 238 -24.27 15.44 -1.27
CA THR A 238 -25.32 16.42 -0.87
C THR A 238 -24.74 17.48 0.09
N ILE A 239 -23.95 17.05 1.09
CA ILE A 239 -23.30 17.97 2.02
C ILE A 239 -22.27 18.85 1.30
N GLN A 240 -21.58 18.34 0.28
CA GLN A 240 -20.62 19.11 -0.52
C GLN A 240 -21.26 20.21 -1.36
N HIS A 241 -22.56 20.12 -1.67
CA HIS A 241 -23.31 21.16 -2.37
C HIS A 241 -23.78 22.29 -1.44
N LEU A 242 -23.91 22.07 -0.14
CA LEU A 242 -24.37 23.09 0.81
C LEU A 242 -23.52 24.37 0.82
N PRO A 243 -22.18 24.34 0.73
CA PRO A 243 -21.38 25.56 0.65
C PRO A 243 -21.74 26.44 -0.56
N LEU A 244 -22.14 25.82 -1.67
CA LEU A 244 -22.59 26.54 -2.85
C LEU A 244 -23.82 27.38 -2.55
N CYS A 245 -24.88 26.74 -2.07
CA CYS A 245 -26.13 27.42 -1.72
C CYS A 245 -25.91 28.51 -0.63
N LEU A 246 -25.15 28.18 0.42
CA LEU A 246 -24.85 29.14 1.49
C LEU A 246 -24.06 30.35 0.98
N SER A 247 -23.11 30.15 0.06
CA SER A 247 -22.34 31.23 -0.53
C SER A 247 -23.15 32.13 -1.44
N GLU A 248 -24.12 31.60 -2.19
CA GLU A 248 -25.04 32.38 -3.01
C GLU A 248 -25.97 33.25 -2.13
N MET A 249 -26.51 32.67 -1.06
CA MET A 249 -27.30 33.44 -0.07
C MET A 249 -26.46 34.54 0.59
N ALA A 250 -25.20 34.28 0.91
CA ALA A 250 -24.31 35.27 1.51
C ALA A 250 -24.02 36.46 0.57
N VAL A 251 -23.87 36.21 -0.76
CA VAL A 251 -23.70 37.29 -1.74
C VAL A 251 -24.95 38.16 -1.85
N ILE A 252 -26.13 37.53 -1.98
CA ILE A 252 -27.40 38.28 -2.05
C ILE A 252 -27.60 39.10 -0.77
N SER A 253 -27.33 38.51 0.40
CA SER A 253 -27.42 39.23 1.69
C SER A 253 -26.42 40.39 1.76
N GLY A 254 -25.19 40.20 1.28
CA GLY A 254 -24.17 41.25 1.23
C GLY A 254 -24.55 42.37 0.28
N LEU A 255 -25.08 42.08 -0.90
CA LEU A 255 -25.56 43.06 -1.85
C LEU A 255 -26.74 43.88 -1.27
N THR A 256 -27.68 43.21 -0.59
CA THR A 256 -28.81 43.86 0.06
C THR A 256 -28.34 44.77 1.18
N LEU A 257 -27.40 44.35 2.04
CA LEU A 257 -26.81 45.19 3.09
C LEU A 257 -26.14 46.40 2.50
N LEU A 258 -25.42 46.24 1.39
CA LEU A 258 -24.69 47.33 0.74
C LEU A 258 -25.64 48.34 0.09
N THR A 259 -26.78 47.94 -0.46
CA THR A 259 -27.80 48.83 -1.02
C THR A 259 -28.56 49.60 0.06
N VAL A 260 -28.77 49.00 1.25
CA VAL A 260 -29.52 49.61 2.34
C VAL A 260 -28.63 50.53 3.19
N PHE A 261 -27.40 50.16 3.47
CA PHE A 261 -26.51 50.87 4.41
C PHE A 261 -25.29 51.50 3.73
N GLY A 262 -25.11 51.34 2.41
CA GLY A 262 -23.98 51.91 1.68
C GLY A 262 -24.08 53.42 1.61
N THR A 263 -22.97 54.10 1.93
CA THR A 263 -22.84 55.58 1.82
C THR A 263 -21.86 55.91 0.71
N GLY A 264 -22.19 56.86 -0.19
CA GLY A 264 -21.33 57.31 -1.28
C GLY A 264 -21.83 56.87 -2.67
N ASP A 265 -20.90 56.72 -3.63
CA ASP A 265 -21.26 56.27 -4.99
C ASP A 265 -21.61 54.77 -5.00
N ILE A 266 -22.91 54.48 -4.90
CA ILE A 266 -23.46 53.12 -4.84
C ILE A 266 -23.08 52.30 -6.10
N LYS A 267 -22.97 52.94 -7.30
CA LYS A 267 -22.60 52.21 -8.53
C LYS A 267 -21.16 51.68 -8.46
N ALA A 268 -20.23 52.49 -7.99
CA ALA A 268 -18.84 52.08 -7.82
C ALA A 268 -18.71 51.01 -6.74
N LEU A 269 -19.40 51.16 -5.59
CA LEU A 269 -19.41 50.18 -4.50
C LEU A 269 -19.97 48.82 -4.92
N VAL A 270 -21.07 48.79 -5.66
CA VAL A 270 -21.69 47.58 -6.22
C VAL A 270 -20.75 46.91 -7.21
N GLY A 271 -20.07 47.67 -8.07
CA GLY A 271 -19.08 47.15 -9.01
C GLY A 271 -17.89 46.48 -8.32
N VAL A 272 -17.31 47.14 -7.31
CA VAL A 272 -16.20 46.56 -6.50
C VAL A 272 -16.66 45.29 -5.76
N PHE A 273 -17.85 45.32 -5.18
CA PHE A 273 -18.44 44.16 -4.51
C PHE A 273 -18.66 42.99 -5.47
N ALA A 274 -19.19 43.23 -6.67
CA ALA A 274 -19.43 42.21 -7.67
C ALA A 274 -18.11 41.53 -8.11
N VAL A 275 -17.06 42.30 -8.37
CA VAL A 275 -15.73 41.76 -8.72
C VAL A 275 -15.12 40.98 -7.57
N ALA A 276 -15.22 41.48 -6.35
CA ALA A 276 -14.75 40.77 -5.17
C ALA A 276 -15.53 39.47 -4.94
N ALA A 277 -16.84 39.49 -5.04
CA ALA A 277 -17.71 38.34 -4.87
C ALA A 277 -17.44 37.27 -5.94
N PHE A 278 -17.23 37.68 -7.19
CA PHE A 278 -16.90 36.77 -8.30
C PHE A 278 -15.65 35.91 -8.02
N ARG A 279 -14.68 36.44 -7.29
CA ARG A 279 -13.45 35.71 -6.94
C ARG A 279 -13.49 35.07 -5.56
N LEU A 280 -14.10 35.72 -4.57
CA LEU A 280 -14.20 35.18 -3.20
C LEU A 280 -15.10 33.96 -3.09
N LEU A 281 -16.17 33.87 -3.91
CA LEU A 281 -17.07 32.72 -3.95
C LEU A 281 -16.36 31.42 -4.31
N PRO A 282 -15.63 31.32 -5.45
CA PRO A 282 -14.87 30.12 -5.79
C PRO A 282 -13.80 29.79 -4.73
N ALA A 283 -13.14 30.81 -4.16
CA ALA A 283 -12.13 30.62 -3.12
C ALA A 283 -12.72 29.99 -1.86
N LEU A 284 -13.87 30.50 -1.38
CA LEU A 284 -14.59 29.94 -0.24
C LEU A 284 -15.02 28.48 -0.50
N ARG A 285 -15.56 28.21 -1.70
CA ARG A 285 -15.89 26.84 -2.13
C ARG A 285 -14.66 25.94 -2.12
N GLY A 286 -13.53 26.41 -2.63
CA GLY A 286 -12.25 25.70 -2.64
C GLY A 286 -11.77 25.37 -1.22
N ILE A 287 -11.87 26.32 -0.28
CA ILE A 287 -11.51 26.14 1.13
C ILE A 287 -12.43 25.11 1.79
N LEU A 288 -13.75 25.27 1.66
CA LEU A 288 -14.73 24.40 2.31
C LEU A 288 -14.72 22.97 1.71
N GLY A 289 -14.66 22.84 0.40
CA GLY A 289 -14.54 21.56 -0.28
C GLY A 289 -13.20 20.87 0.01
N GLY A 290 -12.10 21.62 0.03
CA GLY A 290 -10.78 21.12 0.41
C GLY A 290 -10.74 20.63 1.86
N TRP A 291 -11.33 21.38 2.78
CA TRP A 291 -11.46 20.96 4.19
C TRP A 291 -12.19 19.63 4.34
N THR A 292 -13.26 19.46 3.58
CA THR A 292 -14.03 18.21 3.52
C THR A 292 -13.18 17.04 3.05
N GLN A 293 -12.47 17.21 1.93
CA GLN A 293 -11.58 16.18 1.39
C GLN A 293 -10.48 15.80 2.38
N VAL A 294 -9.89 16.80 3.03
CA VAL A 294 -8.89 16.59 4.09
C VAL A 294 -9.45 15.77 5.25
N GLN A 295 -10.63 16.12 5.76
CA GLN A 295 -11.26 15.38 6.88
C GLN A 295 -11.53 13.92 6.48
N ASN A 296 -11.98 13.67 5.26
CA ASN A 296 -12.22 12.33 4.76
C ASN A 296 -10.93 11.52 4.56
N ALA A 297 -9.79 12.16 4.33
CA ALA A 297 -8.52 11.50 4.04
C ALA A 297 -7.54 11.43 5.23
N VAL A 298 -7.85 12.05 6.38
CA VAL A 298 -6.97 12.07 7.58
C VAL A 298 -6.59 10.66 8.06
N TYR A 299 -7.48 9.66 7.88
CA TYR A 299 -7.19 8.28 8.24
C TYR A 299 -5.97 7.71 7.50
N SER A 300 -5.70 8.17 6.27
CA SER A 300 -4.55 7.71 5.47
C SER A 300 -3.22 8.06 6.14
N LEU A 301 -3.12 9.23 6.77
CA LEU A 301 -1.95 9.64 7.54
C LEU A 301 -1.65 8.66 8.68
N ARG A 302 -2.69 8.24 9.43
CA ARG A 302 -2.52 7.30 10.53
C ARG A 302 -2.04 5.93 10.05
N ILE A 303 -2.62 5.40 8.97
CA ILE A 303 -2.24 4.10 8.42
C ILE A 303 -0.79 4.12 7.93
N ILE A 304 -0.35 5.20 7.26
CA ILE A 304 1.03 5.32 6.78
C ILE A 304 2.00 5.41 7.97
N GLU A 305 1.70 6.17 9.01
CA GLU A 305 2.52 6.25 10.22
C GLU A 305 2.64 4.88 10.92
N GLU A 306 1.52 4.18 11.12
CA GLU A 306 1.51 2.83 11.68
C GLU A 306 2.28 1.83 10.79
N GLY A 307 2.12 1.97 9.48
CA GLY A 307 2.74 1.12 8.48
C GLY A 307 4.25 1.32 8.36
N LEU A 308 4.73 2.54 8.41
CA LEU A 308 6.17 2.83 8.37
C LEU A 308 6.85 2.59 9.72
N GLY A 309 6.16 2.83 10.86
CA GLY A 309 6.73 2.75 12.20
C GLY A 309 7.86 3.76 12.41
N ASP A 310 8.52 3.70 13.58
CA ASP A 310 9.62 4.64 13.91
C ASP A 310 10.89 4.41 13.06
N LYS A 311 11.09 3.20 12.54
CA LYS A 311 12.28 2.81 11.74
C LYS A 311 12.08 2.90 10.22
N GLY A 312 10.86 3.12 9.73
CA GLY A 312 10.54 3.07 8.30
C GLY A 312 10.90 4.30 7.49
N MET A 313 11.55 5.30 8.08
CA MET A 313 11.95 6.53 7.39
C MET A 313 13.32 6.42 6.70
N GLU A 314 14.17 5.49 7.11
CA GLU A 314 15.42 5.20 6.43
C GLU A 314 15.15 4.15 5.35
N ALA A 315 15.52 4.47 4.11
CA ALA A 315 15.56 3.48 3.05
C ALA A 315 16.58 2.40 3.46
N VAL A 316 16.08 1.28 3.99
CA VAL A 316 16.93 0.14 4.29
C VAL A 316 17.40 -0.41 2.95
N SER A 317 18.57 0.02 2.54
CA SER A 317 19.31 -0.64 1.47
C SER A 317 19.54 -2.07 1.95
N PRO A 318 19.23 -3.10 1.15
CA PRO A 318 19.64 -4.45 1.50
C PRO A 318 21.16 -4.43 1.65
N SER A 319 21.65 -4.56 2.86
CA SER A 319 23.08 -4.76 3.11
C SER A 319 23.42 -6.14 2.56
N TRP A 320 23.99 -6.17 1.39
CA TRP A 320 24.61 -7.37 0.84
C TRP A 320 25.90 -7.60 1.63
N GLY A 321 25.77 -8.29 2.76
CA GLY A 321 26.93 -8.71 3.55
C GLY A 321 27.85 -9.55 2.69
N GLN A 322 29.12 -9.20 2.68
CA GLN A 322 30.15 -9.86 1.88
C GLN A 322 30.75 -11.11 2.55
N GLU A 323 30.35 -11.46 3.75
CA GLU A 323 30.84 -12.68 4.39
C GLU A 323 30.09 -13.89 3.85
N ALA A 324 30.77 -14.73 3.09
CA ALA A 324 30.23 -15.99 2.59
C ALA A 324 30.00 -16.97 3.76
N PHE A 325 28.75 -17.03 4.24
CA PHE A 325 28.35 -18.03 5.23
C PHE A 325 28.34 -19.43 4.56
N SER A 326 29.03 -20.39 5.18
CA SER A 326 29.01 -21.79 4.73
C SER A 326 28.50 -22.69 5.85
N PHE A 327 27.63 -23.65 5.48
CA PHE A 327 27.17 -24.70 6.39
C PHE A 327 28.12 -25.91 6.28
N GLN A 328 28.78 -26.30 7.37
CA GLN A 328 29.87 -27.30 7.34
C GLN A 328 29.56 -28.59 8.11
N LYS A 329 28.94 -28.51 9.29
CA LYS A 329 28.85 -29.63 10.22
C LYS A 329 27.43 -30.00 10.62
N GLU A 330 26.72 -29.13 11.30
CA GLU A 330 25.45 -29.47 11.93
C GLU A 330 24.54 -28.28 12.21
N ILE A 331 23.25 -28.56 12.32
CA ILE A 331 22.24 -27.67 12.87
C ILE A 331 21.91 -28.24 14.25
N ARG A 332 22.13 -27.46 15.32
CA ARG A 332 21.85 -27.85 16.70
C ARG A 332 20.73 -27.01 17.27
N ILE A 333 19.71 -27.67 17.78
CA ILE A 333 18.56 -27.08 18.44
C ILE A 333 18.68 -27.38 19.93
N GLU A 334 18.73 -26.32 20.77
CA GLU A 334 18.99 -26.42 22.21
C GLU A 334 17.81 -25.81 22.96
N HIS A 335 17.10 -26.63 23.77
CA HIS A 335 16.03 -26.23 24.69
C HIS A 335 14.97 -25.29 24.06
N LEU A 336 14.54 -25.56 22.82
CA LEU A 336 13.70 -24.70 22.01
C LEU A 336 12.27 -24.67 22.55
N THR A 337 11.80 -23.50 22.98
CA THR A 337 10.41 -23.26 23.40
C THR A 337 9.82 -22.13 22.60
N TYR A 338 8.59 -22.31 22.15
CA TYR A 338 7.89 -21.29 21.38
C TYR A 338 6.36 -21.38 21.55
N ALA A 339 5.72 -20.20 21.69
CA ALA A 339 4.28 -20.01 21.65
C ALA A 339 3.89 -18.93 20.65
N TYR A 340 2.78 -19.09 19.94
CA TYR A 340 2.20 -17.98 19.18
C TYR A 340 1.54 -16.98 20.13
N PRO A 341 1.45 -15.67 19.77
CA PRO A 341 0.73 -14.70 20.57
C PRO A 341 -0.66 -15.22 20.96
N GLU A 342 -1.02 -15.10 22.25
CA GLU A 342 -2.30 -15.52 22.82
C GLU A 342 -2.60 -17.04 22.74
N SER A 343 -1.61 -17.88 22.45
CA SER A 343 -1.77 -19.33 22.40
C SER A 343 -0.86 -20.07 23.40
N LYS A 344 -1.17 -21.36 23.63
CA LYS A 344 -0.31 -22.22 24.45
C LYS A 344 1.01 -22.52 23.75
N GLU A 345 2.02 -22.91 24.55
CA GLU A 345 3.31 -23.38 24.03
C GLU A 345 3.09 -24.50 23.00
N VAL A 346 3.61 -24.29 21.80
CA VAL A 346 3.53 -25.24 20.67
C VAL A 346 4.75 -26.15 20.66
N LEU A 347 5.91 -25.61 21.00
CA LEU A 347 7.14 -26.36 21.21
C LEU A 347 7.61 -26.10 22.64
N LYS A 348 8.02 -27.17 23.36
CA LYS A 348 8.45 -27.09 24.75
C LYS A 348 9.73 -27.86 24.91
N ASP A 349 10.80 -27.17 25.29
CA ASP A 349 12.13 -27.76 25.62
C ASP A 349 12.65 -28.76 24.57
N PHE A 350 12.46 -28.44 23.30
CA PHE A 350 12.83 -29.33 22.19
C PHE A 350 14.33 -29.26 21.90
N CYS A 351 15.00 -30.43 21.91
CA CYS A 351 16.42 -30.56 21.60
C CYS A 351 16.62 -31.53 20.42
N CYS A 352 17.45 -31.15 19.46
CA CYS A 352 17.81 -32.02 18.34
C CYS A 352 19.11 -31.54 17.68
N THR A 353 19.89 -32.49 17.14
CA THR A 353 21.05 -32.20 16.30
C THR A 353 20.87 -32.86 14.95
N ILE A 354 21.04 -32.11 13.86
CA ILE A 354 20.93 -32.56 12.48
C ILE A 354 22.29 -32.39 11.83
N ARG A 355 22.90 -33.47 11.37
CA ARG A 355 24.22 -33.46 10.77
C ARG A 355 24.14 -33.14 9.27
N LYS A 356 25.16 -32.49 8.74
CA LYS A 356 25.28 -32.23 7.30
C LYS A 356 25.23 -33.56 6.51
N GLY A 357 24.42 -33.59 5.44
CA GLY A 357 24.23 -34.80 4.64
C GLY A 357 23.23 -35.79 5.23
N GLU A 358 22.56 -35.49 6.34
CA GLU A 358 21.55 -36.35 6.97
C GLU A 358 20.19 -36.14 6.33
N TYR A 359 19.43 -37.24 6.14
CA TYR A 359 18.00 -37.19 5.77
C TYR A 359 17.17 -37.50 7.03
N VAL A 360 16.52 -36.46 7.56
CA VAL A 360 15.77 -36.54 8.83
C VAL A 360 14.28 -36.43 8.54
N GLY A 361 13.50 -37.41 8.99
CA GLY A 361 12.05 -37.38 9.02
C GLY A 361 11.53 -36.75 10.30
N ILE A 362 10.50 -35.91 10.20
CA ILE A 362 9.80 -35.32 11.34
C ILE A 362 8.34 -35.78 11.27
N CYS A 363 7.88 -36.53 12.27
CA CYS A 363 6.51 -36.98 12.37
C CYS A 363 5.86 -36.55 13.70
N GLY A 364 4.55 -36.66 13.79
CA GLY A 364 3.75 -36.31 14.97
C GLY A 364 2.33 -35.92 14.59
N GLU A 365 1.47 -35.77 15.57
CA GLU A 365 0.07 -35.37 15.39
C GLU A 365 -0.08 -34.04 14.67
N SER A 366 -1.25 -33.82 14.04
CA SER A 366 -1.56 -32.51 13.44
C SER A 366 -1.60 -31.43 14.53
N GLY A 367 -1.01 -30.28 14.27
CA GLY A 367 -0.97 -29.15 15.22
C GLY A 367 0.13 -29.23 16.28
N VAL A 368 0.95 -30.29 16.34
CA VAL A 368 2.02 -30.46 17.36
C VAL A 368 3.21 -29.50 17.19
N GLY A 369 3.25 -28.70 16.12
CA GLY A 369 4.31 -27.71 15.91
C GLY A 369 5.34 -28.03 14.83
N LYS A 370 5.11 -29.03 13.97
CA LYS A 370 6.04 -29.42 12.88
C LYS A 370 6.40 -28.23 11.97
N SER A 371 5.40 -27.58 11.38
CA SER A 371 5.62 -26.40 10.51
C SER A 371 6.13 -25.19 11.31
N THR A 372 5.83 -25.12 12.62
CA THR A 372 6.41 -24.11 13.52
C THR A 372 7.92 -24.30 13.67
N LEU A 373 8.37 -25.53 13.80
CA LEU A 373 9.80 -25.88 13.84
C LEU A 373 10.50 -25.44 12.54
N PHE A 374 9.88 -25.65 11.37
CA PHE A 374 10.44 -25.17 10.12
C PHE A 374 10.49 -23.64 10.03
N ASN A 375 9.46 -22.94 10.52
CA ASN A 375 9.49 -21.48 10.57
C ASN A 375 10.60 -20.94 11.49
N LEU A 376 10.91 -21.63 12.59
CA LEU A 376 12.03 -21.31 13.47
C LEU A 376 13.39 -21.59 12.80
N LEU A 377 13.54 -22.72 12.12
CA LEU A 377 14.74 -23.08 11.35
C LEU A 377 14.99 -22.10 10.19
N LEU A 378 13.92 -21.60 9.57
CA LEU A 378 14.00 -20.58 8.52
C LEU A 378 14.28 -19.16 9.08
N GLY A 379 14.22 -18.98 10.41
CA GLY A 379 14.33 -17.66 11.00
C GLY A 379 13.18 -16.71 10.66
N PHE A 380 11.99 -17.25 10.28
CA PHE A 380 10.79 -16.45 10.07
C PHE A 380 10.16 -16.00 11.38
N ILE A 381 10.37 -16.79 12.43
CA ILE A 381 9.98 -16.53 13.81
C ILE A 381 11.17 -16.78 14.74
N THR A 382 11.21 -16.10 15.87
CA THR A 382 12.25 -16.24 16.88
C THR A 382 11.73 -17.08 18.04
N PRO A 383 12.53 -17.98 18.65
CA PRO A 383 12.12 -18.76 19.80
C PRO A 383 11.95 -17.86 21.05
N ASP A 384 11.06 -18.26 21.97
CA ASP A 384 10.90 -17.60 23.27
C ASP A 384 12.02 -17.98 24.24
N LYS A 385 12.46 -19.26 24.17
CA LYS A 385 13.60 -19.78 24.96
C LYS A 385 14.40 -20.74 24.09
N GLY A 386 15.66 -20.96 24.48
CA GLY A 386 16.59 -21.81 23.76
C GLY A 386 17.22 -21.13 22.55
N ALA A 387 17.91 -21.91 21.74
CA ALA A 387 18.60 -21.41 20.56
C ALA A 387 18.70 -22.45 19.45
N ILE A 388 18.75 -21.97 18.21
CA ILE A 388 19.14 -22.76 17.04
C ILE A 388 20.55 -22.30 16.67
N ARG A 389 21.48 -23.24 16.54
CA ARG A 389 22.87 -22.97 16.15
C ARG A 389 23.21 -23.68 14.85
N ILE A 390 23.90 -22.97 13.98
CA ILE A 390 24.43 -23.51 12.74
C ILE A 390 25.97 -23.53 12.89
N ASP A 391 26.55 -24.72 12.91
CA ASP A 391 28.01 -24.92 13.14
C ASP A 391 28.50 -24.19 14.43
N GLY A 392 27.68 -24.20 15.48
CA GLY A 392 27.95 -23.54 16.75
C GLY A 392 27.59 -22.05 16.82
N ARG A 393 27.35 -21.37 15.70
CA ARG A 393 26.92 -19.97 15.64
C ARG A 393 25.40 -19.86 15.79
N PRO A 394 24.86 -19.03 16.69
CA PRO A 394 23.41 -18.81 16.81
C PRO A 394 22.82 -18.34 15.48
N LEU A 395 21.66 -18.90 15.07
CA LEU A 395 20.97 -18.51 13.85
C LEU A 395 20.57 -17.03 13.84
N ALA A 396 20.31 -16.45 15.01
CA ALA A 396 20.02 -15.02 15.16
C ALA A 396 21.19 -14.12 14.73
N ASP A 397 22.44 -14.61 14.83
CA ASP A 397 23.65 -13.88 14.47
C ASP A 397 24.08 -14.13 13.02
N VAL A 398 23.42 -15.05 12.32
CA VAL A 398 23.66 -15.32 10.89
C VAL A 398 22.81 -14.34 10.06
N PRO A 399 23.41 -13.62 9.10
CA PRO A 399 22.63 -12.76 8.21
C PRO A 399 21.53 -13.57 7.52
N ARG A 400 20.28 -13.19 7.74
CA ARG A 400 19.10 -13.94 7.27
C ARG A 400 19.15 -14.30 5.78
N GLN A 401 19.65 -13.38 4.95
CA GLN A 401 19.78 -13.61 3.51
C GLN A 401 20.82 -14.69 3.19
N GLU A 402 21.93 -14.74 3.92
CA GLU A 402 22.98 -15.75 3.74
C GLU A 402 22.47 -17.15 4.11
N TRP A 403 21.75 -17.26 5.24
CA TRP A 403 21.09 -18.51 5.61
C TRP A 403 20.05 -18.93 4.57
N HIS A 404 19.19 -18.01 4.14
CA HIS A 404 18.18 -18.30 3.14
C HIS A 404 18.76 -18.70 1.78
N ARG A 405 19.97 -18.28 1.41
CA ARG A 405 20.66 -18.77 0.22
C ARG A 405 21.00 -20.26 0.31
N LYS A 406 21.27 -20.76 1.51
CA LYS A 406 21.63 -22.16 1.76
C LYS A 406 20.44 -23.08 1.95
N VAL A 407 19.26 -22.55 2.21
CA VAL A 407 18.06 -23.32 2.52
C VAL A 407 17.06 -23.28 1.36
N GLY A 408 16.63 -24.44 0.88
CA GLY A 408 15.45 -24.62 0.03
C GLY A 408 14.25 -24.98 0.92
N TYR A 409 13.09 -24.39 0.66
CA TYR A 409 11.87 -24.71 1.40
C TYR A 409 10.74 -25.00 0.43
N VAL A 410 10.20 -26.21 0.52
CA VAL A 410 9.04 -26.67 -0.23
C VAL A 410 7.86 -26.77 0.72
N GLN A 411 6.92 -25.86 0.58
CA GLN A 411 5.70 -25.81 1.40
C GLN A 411 4.69 -26.86 0.93
N GLN A 412 3.76 -27.22 1.80
CA GLN A 412 2.62 -28.08 1.47
C GLN A 412 1.84 -27.52 0.28
N GLU A 413 1.52 -26.23 0.31
CA GLU A 413 1.00 -25.50 -0.85
C GLU A 413 2.13 -24.67 -1.47
N VAL A 414 2.65 -25.14 -2.60
CA VAL A 414 3.75 -24.46 -3.29
C VAL A 414 3.22 -23.18 -3.94
N PHE A 415 3.77 -22.05 -3.53
CA PHE A 415 3.51 -20.75 -4.16
C PHE A 415 4.03 -20.76 -5.61
N VAL A 416 3.17 -20.44 -6.57
CA VAL A 416 3.52 -20.26 -7.98
C VAL A 416 3.21 -18.82 -8.38
N LEU A 417 4.24 -18.11 -8.86
CA LEU A 417 4.10 -16.76 -9.39
C LEU A 417 3.37 -16.82 -10.74
N ASP A 418 2.53 -15.84 -11.03
CA ASP A 418 1.98 -15.65 -12.36
C ASP A 418 3.10 -15.21 -13.33
N GLY A 419 3.70 -16.20 -13.95
CA GLY A 419 4.87 -16.07 -14.81
C GLY A 419 5.18 -17.41 -15.48
N THR A 420 6.31 -17.48 -16.18
CA THR A 420 6.74 -18.68 -16.90
C THR A 420 7.28 -19.77 -15.97
N LEU A 421 7.43 -21.01 -16.48
CA LEU A 421 8.07 -22.10 -15.74
C LEU A 421 9.51 -21.72 -15.37
N ALA A 422 10.28 -21.13 -16.31
CA ALA A 422 11.64 -20.69 -16.06
C ALA A 422 11.74 -19.64 -14.96
N GLU A 423 10.85 -18.62 -14.96
CA GLU A 423 10.78 -17.59 -13.91
C GLU A 423 10.42 -18.18 -12.56
N ASN A 424 9.57 -19.18 -12.53
CA ASN A 424 9.19 -19.87 -11.31
C ASN A 424 10.30 -20.73 -10.74
N ILE A 425 11.12 -21.39 -11.56
CA ILE A 425 12.28 -22.17 -11.11
C ILE A 425 13.42 -21.24 -10.67
N ALA A 426 13.73 -20.22 -11.47
CA ALA A 426 14.77 -19.23 -11.19
C ALA A 426 14.26 -18.04 -10.40
N LEU A 427 13.37 -18.25 -9.42
CA LEU A 427 12.64 -17.23 -8.69
C LEU A 427 13.60 -16.20 -8.07
N GLY A 428 13.43 -14.91 -8.43
CA GLY A 428 14.23 -13.81 -7.93
C GLY A 428 15.53 -13.54 -8.67
N CYS A 429 15.87 -14.33 -9.71
CA CYS A 429 17.03 -14.09 -10.56
C CYS A 429 16.72 -13.03 -11.63
N ARG A 430 17.62 -12.04 -11.80
CA ARG A 430 17.49 -11.04 -12.86
C ARG A 430 17.81 -11.60 -14.26
N SER A 431 18.72 -12.57 -14.32
CA SER A 431 19.09 -13.29 -15.53
C SER A 431 18.88 -14.78 -15.28
N ILE A 432 18.10 -15.42 -16.13
CA ILE A 432 17.75 -16.83 -16.01
C ILE A 432 18.73 -17.62 -16.90
N ASP A 433 19.44 -18.55 -16.28
CA ASP A 433 20.25 -19.54 -16.98
C ASP A 433 19.31 -20.68 -17.46
N LYS A 434 18.95 -20.61 -18.75
CA LYS A 434 17.99 -21.55 -19.36
C LYS A 434 18.57 -22.97 -19.48
N GLU A 435 19.88 -23.11 -19.67
CA GLU A 435 20.52 -24.44 -19.75
C GLU A 435 20.42 -25.14 -18.41
N ARG A 436 20.70 -24.41 -17.33
CA ARG A 436 20.57 -24.90 -15.97
C ARG A 436 19.10 -25.19 -15.59
N VAL A 437 18.14 -24.36 -16.04
CA VAL A 437 16.70 -24.65 -15.86
C VAL A 437 16.36 -25.97 -16.53
N ALA A 438 16.79 -26.19 -17.77
CA ALA A 438 16.54 -27.44 -18.52
C ALA A 438 17.15 -28.68 -17.84
N GLU A 439 18.39 -28.56 -17.31
CA GLU A 439 19.02 -29.61 -16.52
C GLU A 439 18.18 -29.97 -15.29
N ILE A 440 17.76 -28.97 -14.52
CA ILE A 440 16.99 -29.18 -13.30
C ILE A 440 15.60 -29.73 -13.60
N VAL A 441 14.93 -29.28 -14.68
CA VAL A 441 13.64 -29.81 -15.12
C VAL A 441 13.73 -31.32 -15.39
N ARG A 442 14.82 -31.80 -16.02
CA ARG A 442 15.08 -33.22 -16.20
C ARG A 442 15.32 -33.94 -14.88
N LEU A 443 16.14 -33.35 -13.98
CA LEU A 443 16.41 -33.92 -12.66
C LEU A 443 15.12 -34.13 -11.84
N VAL A 444 14.16 -33.20 -11.90
CA VAL A 444 12.87 -33.33 -11.19
C VAL A 444 11.79 -34.03 -12.02
N ARG A 445 12.16 -34.65 -13.17
CA ARG A 445 11.24 -35.35 -14.09
C ARG A 445 10.03 -34.51 -14.53
N LEU A 446 10.25 -33.24 -14.84
CA LEU A 446 9.25 -32.36 -15.43
C LEU A 446 9.44 -32.18 -16.94
N ASP A 447 10.45 -32.79 -17.53
CA ASP A 447 10.83 -32.72 -18.95
C ASP A 447 9.71 -33.15 -19.89
N ALA A 448 9.15 -34.34 -19.69
CA ALA A 448 8.05 -34.83 -20.52
C ALA A 448 6.85 -33.88 -20.53
N TRP A 449 6.48 -33.36 -19.37
CA TRP A 449 5.41 -32.36 -19.27
C TRP A 449 5.81 -31.00 -19.90
N MET A 450 7.04 -30.56 -19.74
CA MET A 450 7.54 -29.32 -20.35
C MET A 450 7.52 -29.41 -21.88
N ASP A 451 7.83 -30.55 -22.46
CA ASP A 451 7.83 -30.79 -23.91
C ASP A 451 6.41 -30.76 -24.53
N GLU A 452 5.37 -31.04 -23.73
CA GLU A 452 3.97 -30.90 -24.12
C GLU A 452 3.49 -29.42 -24.11
N LEU A 453 4.24 -28.50 -23.49
CA LEU A 453 3.85 -27.11 -23.36
C LEU A 453 4.11 -26.32 -24.66
N PRO A 454 3.21 -25.40 -25.07
CA PRO A 454 3.31 -24.67 -26.35
C PRO A 454 4.61 -23.87 -26.52
N GLN A 455 5.21 -23.43 -25.43
CA GLN A 455 6.43 -22.60 -25.41
C GLN A 455 7.51 -23.22 -24.49
N GLY A 456 7.39 -24.52 -24.16
CA GLY A 456 8.32 -25.19 -23.24
C GLY A 456 8.44 -24.46 -21.92
N MET A 457 9.69 -24.15 -21.49
CA MET A 457 9.97 -23.46 -20.22
C MET A 457 9.50 -22.01 -20.16
N ASP A 458 9.22 -21.39 -21.30
CA ASP A 458 8.71 -20.01 -21.39
C ASP A 458 7.17 -19.93 -21.34
N THR A 459 6.49 -21.06 -21.13
CA THR A 459 5.02 -21.12 -21.02
C THR A 459 4.56 -20.47 -19.72
N PRO A 460 3.60 -19.49 -19.77
CA PRO A 460 2.99 -18.93 -18.58
C PRO A 460 2.17 -19.97 -17.80
N LEU A 461 2.37 -20.03 -16.49
CA LEU A 461 1.71 -21.02 -15.61
C LEU A 461 0.34 -20.55 -15.10
N GLY A 462 0.02 -19.26 -15.26
CA GLY A 462 -1.22 -18.63 -14.79
C GLY A 462 -1.24 -18.38 -13.29
N GLU A 463 -2.29 -17.69 -12.83
CA GLU A 463 -2.45 -17.33 -11.42
C GLU A 463 -2.42 -18.56 -10.52
N GLY A 464 -1.53 -18.54 -9.51
CA GLY A 464 -1.35 -19.66 -8.57
C GLY A 464 -0.95 -20.99 -9.22
N GLY A 465 -0.43 -20.95 -10.46
CA GLY A 465 -0.07 -22.16 -11.20
C GLY A 465 -1.28 -23.03 -11.56
N GLY A 466 -2.37 -22.42 -12.02
CA GLY A 466 -3.60 -23.12 -12.37
C GLY A 466 -3.44 -24.20 -13.45
N ARG A 467 -2.34 -24.17 -14.23
CA ARG A 467 -1.99 -25.17 -15.25
C ARG A 467 -1.18 -26.34 -14.71
N LEU A 468 -0.78 -26.32 -13.44
CA LEU A 468 0.02 -27.34 -12.80
C LEU A 468 -0.83 -28.27 -11.93
N SER A 469 -0.60 -29.56 -12.02
CA SER A 469 -1.09 -30.52 -11.01
C SER A 469 -0.39 -30.28 -9.66
N GLY A 470 -0.96 -30.81 -8.57
CA GLY A 470 -0.34 -30.71 -7.24
C GLY A 470 1.09 -31.25 -7.23
N GLY A 471 1.32 -32.39 -7.86
CA GLY A 471 2.64 -33.01 -7.97
C GLY A 471 3.63 -32.19 -8.82
N GLN A 472 3.16 -31.54 -9.89
CA GLN A 472 3.99 -30.64 -10.70
C GLN A 472 4.39 -29.40 -9.90
N LYS A 473 3.45 -28.79 -9.12
CA LYS A 473 3.77 -27.67 -8.21
C LYS A 473 4.85 -28.05 -7.20
N GLN A 474 4.76 -29.22 -6.59
CA GLN A 474 5.75 -29.70 -5.63
C GLN A 474 7.12 -29.90 -6.29
N ARG A 475 7.18 -30.50 -7.50
CA ARG A 475 8.42 -30.64 -8.27
C ARG A 475 9.01 -29.29 -8.68
N VAL A 476 8.19 -28.29 -9.00
CA VAL A 476 8.66 -26.89 -9.20
C VAL A 476 9.26 -26.32 -7.91
N GLY A 477 8.67 -26.61 -6.75
CA GLY A 477 9.24 -26.22 -5.45
C GLY A 477 10.63 -26.82 -5.21
N ILE A 478 10.80 -28.11 -5.50
CA ILE A 478 12.10 -28.80 -5.42
C ILE A 478 13.08 -28.22 -6.44
N ALA A 479 12.64 -27.99 -7.69
CA ALA A 479 13.46 -27.37 -8.74
C ALA A 479 14.01 -26.01 -8.33
N ARG A 480 13.24 -25.17 -7.65
CA ARG A 480 13.71 -23.90 -7.06
C ARG A 480 14.86 -24.09 -6.10
N ALA A 481 14.75 -25.05 -5.19
CA ALA A 481 15.79 -25.34 -4.21
C ALA A 481 17.09 -25.81 -4.89
N LEU A 482 17.00 -26.63 -5.93
CA LEU A 482 18.13 -27.12 -6.72
C LEU A 482 18.76 -26.01 -7.57
N TYR A 483 17.93 -25.17 -8.21
CA TYR A 483 18.43 -24.03 -8.99
C TYR A 483 19.26 -23.08 -8.12
N LYS A 484 18.85 -22.86 -6.89
CA LYS A 484 19.51 -22.05 -5.88
C LYS A 484 20.77 -22.70 -5.30
N LYS A 485 21.04 -23.99 -5.55
CA LYS A 485 22.10 -24.79 -4.93
C LYS A 485 21.97 -24.84 -3.40
N ALA A 486 20.76 -25.08 -2.91
CA ALA A 486 20.51 -25.20 -1.46
C ALA A 486 21.35 -26.36 -0.87
N GLU A 487 21.91 -26.12 0.32
CA GLU A 487 22.65 -27.12 1.10
C GLU A 487 21.74 -27.82 2.13
N VAL A 488 20.62 -27.17 2.48
CA VAL A 488 19.58 -27.70 3.38
C VAL A 488 18.24 -27.63 2.66
N LEU A 489 17.51 -28.71 2.60
CA LEU A 489 16.19 -28.80 1.99
C LEU A 489 15.14 -29.13 3.05
N LEU A 490 14.19 -28.24 3.25
CA LEU A 490 13.05 -28.40 4.14
C LEU A 490 11.81 -28.74 3.32
N LEU A 491 11.21 -29.90 3.54
CA LEU A 491 10.03 -30.42 2.84
C LEU A 491 8.85 -30.49 3.82
N ASP A 492 7.91 -29.56 3.71
CA ASP A 492 6.72 -29.52 4.58
C ASP A 492 5.56 -30.23 3.88
N GLU A 493 5.37 -31.53 4.20
CA GLU A 493 4.37 -32.42 3.58
C GLU A 493 4.41 -32.39 2.04
N ALA A 494 5.60 -32.18 1.48
CA ALA A 494 5.79 -31.96 0.05
C ALA A 494 5.45 -33.16 -0.83
N THR A 495 5.16 -34.33 -0.26
CA THR A 495 4.77 -35.55 -0.97
C THR A 495 3.33 -35.99 -0.66
N SER A 496 2.63 -35.29 0.24
CA SER A 496 1.30 -35.69 0.71
C SER A 496 0.21 -35.71 -0.37
N ALA A 497 0.32 -34.80 -1.35
CA ALA A 497 -0.60 -34.68 -2.48
C ALA A 497 -0.20 -35.54 -3.71
N LEU A 498 0.87 -36.34 -3.59
CA LEU A 498 1.36 -37.19 -4.68
C LEU A 498 0.74 -38.59 -4.61
N ASP A 499 0.54 -39.18 -5.77
CA ASP A 499 0.35 -40.62 -5.89
C ASP A 499 1.64 -41.36 -5.50
N ASN A 500 1.51 -42.63 -5.16
CA ASN A 500 2.63 -43.44 -4.64
C ASN A 500 3.80 -43.56 -5.63
N GLU A 501 3.53 -43.59 -6.94
CA GLU A 501 4.57 -43.67 -7.96
C GLU A 501 5.37 -42.37 -8.06
N THR A 502 4.68 -41.24 -8.10
CA THR A 502 5.32 -39.89 -8.10
C THR A 502 6.06 -39.64 -6.79
N GLU A 503 5.52 -40.06 -5.65
CA GLU A 503 6.20 -39.95 -4.35
C GLU A 503 7.52 -40.74 -4.33
N ARG A 504 7.51 -41.98 -4.80
CA ARG A 504 8.73 -42.80 -4.94
C ARG A 504 9.75 -42.10 -5.84
N ALA A 505 9.32 -41.63 -7.01
CA ALA A 505 10.19 -40.92 -7.95
C ALA A 505 10.84 -39.70 -7.33
N VAL A 506 10.11 -38.88 -6.57
CA VAL A 506 10.65 -37.72 -5.88
C VAL A 506 11.66 -38.15 -4.81
N ASN A 507 11.37 -39.13 -3.99
CA ASN A 507 12.28 -39.63 -2.95
C ASN A 507 13.56 -40.26 -3.55
N GLU A 508 13.46 -40.99 -4.65
CA GLU A 508 14.62 -41.53 -5.40
C GLU A 508 15.51 -40.39 -5.94
N ILE A 509 14.91 -39.32 -6.49
CA ILE A 509 15.61 -38.15 -6.95
C ILE A 509 16.39 -37.51 -5.77
N LEU A 510 15.72 -37.32 -4.63
CA LEU A 510 16.34 -36.73 -3.43
C LEU A 510 17.53 -37.56 -2.95
N LEU A 511 17.38 -38.88 -2.88
CA LEU A 511 18.47 -39.81 -2.53
C LEU A 511 19.61 -39.79 -3.55
N GLY A 512 19.29 -39.74 -4.85
CA GLY A 512 20.28 -39.55 -5.92
C GLY A 512 21.09 -38.28 -5.74
N LEU A 513 20.40 -37.14 -5.52
CA LEU A 513 21.02 -35.85 -5.28
C LEU A 513 21.88 -35.82 -4.01
N MET A 514 21.47 -36.51 -2.93
CA MET A 514 22.28 -36.61 -1.71
C MET A 514 23.58 -37.38 -1.95
N LYS A 515 23.56 -38.39 -2.83
CA LYS A 515 24.77 -39.15 -3.23
C LYS A 515 25.69 -38.35 -4.13
N GLU A 516 25.14 -37.63 -5.10
CA GLU A 516 25.88 -36.82 -6.07
C GLU A 516 26.39 -35.49 -5.46
N CYS A 517 25.49 -34.78 -4.76
CA CYS A 517 25.79 -33.57 -4.02
C CYS A 517 26.23 -33.94 -2.60
N ARG A 518 27.49 -34.36 -2.40
CA ARG A 518 28.03 -34.69 -1.07
C ARG A 518 27.82 -33.54 -0.12
N GLY A 519 26.73 -33.58 0.68
CA GLY A 519 26.42 -32.59 1.71
C GLY A 519 25.03 -31.96 1.66
N LEU A 520 24.13 -32.37 0.77
CA LEU A 520 22.74 -31.96 0.84
C LEU A 520 22.09 -32.58 2.09
N THR A 521 21.55 -31.73 2.95
CA THR A 521 20.84 -32.13 4.17
C THR A 521 19.34 -32.01 3.93
N VAL A 522 18.57 -33.03 4.20
CA VAL A 522 17.11 -33.03 3.95
C VAL A 522 16.37 -33.23 5.26
N LEU A 523 15.41 -32.34 5.52
CA LEU A 523 14.44 -32.49 6.60
C LEU A 523 13.04 -32.57 5.98
N THR A 524 12.32 -33.63 6.25
CA THR A 524 10.97 -33.81 5.73
C THR A 524 9.96 -33.97 6.85
N ILE A 525 8.88 -33.19 6.80
CA ILE A 525 7.68 -33.46 7.56
C ILE A 525 6.83 -34.41 6.75
N ALA A 526 6.56 -35.59 7.28
CA ALA A 526 5.75 -36.60 6.60
C ALA A 526 4.78 -37.29 7.58
N HIS A 527 3.61 -37.65 7.02
CA HIS A 527 2.59 -38.43 7.72
C HIS A 527 2.52 -39.87 7.21
N ARG A 528 3.10 -40.16 6.03
CA ARG A 528 3.13 -41.49 5.42
C ARG A 528 4.39 -42.22 5.81
N GLU A 529 4.26 -43.48 6.22
CA GLU A 529 5.41 -44.34 6.52
C GLU A 529 6.30 -44.54 5.30
N SER A 530 5.71 -44.55 4.08
CA SER A 530 6.43 -44.66 2.82
C SER A 530 7.47 -43.57 2.63
N SER A 531 7.15 -42.32 2.99
CA SER A 531 8.09 -41.18 2.92
C SER A 531 9.17 -41.26 4.01
N LEU A 532 8.81 -41.74 5.20
CA LEU A 532 9.73 -41.86 6.32
C LEU A 532 10.73 -43.01 6.16
N ALA A 533 10.41 -44.03 5.35
CA ALA A 533 11.30 -45.18 5.06
C ALA A 533 12.60 -44.78 4.36
N TYR A 534 12.65 -43.61 3.70
CA TYR A 534 13.85 -43.07 3.06
C TYR A 534 14.76 -42.27 4.01
N CYS A 535 14.28 -41.97 5.21
CA CYS A 535 15.04 -41.14 6.19
C CYS A 535 16.08 -41.99 6.94
N HIS A 536 17.24 -41.43 7.17
CA HIS A 536 18.27 -42.06 8.01
C HIS A 536 17.81 -42.13 9.48
N ARG A 537 16.98 -41.19 9.91
CA ARG A 537 16.44 -41.08 11.26
C ARG A 537 15.10 -40.35 11.23
N VAL A 538 14.21 -40.78 12.14
CA VAL A 538 12.89 -40.15 12.33
C VAL A 538 12.83 -39.55 13.73
N ILE A 539 12.39 -38.27 13.80
CA ILE A 539 12.15 -37.55 15.05
C ILE A 539 10.64 -37.45 15.23
N ARG A 540 10.14 -37.94 16.36
CA ARG A 540 8.73 -37.81 16.70
C ARG A 540 8.52 -36.61 17.62
N LEU A 541 7.71 -35.64 17.15
CA LEU A 541 7.24 -34.53 17.98
C LEU A 541 6.00 -34.99 18.75
N ASN A 542 6.12 -35.05 20.09
CA ASN A 542 5.03 -35.38 21.00
C ASN A 542 4.63 -34.16 21.79
N GLY A 543 3.34 -33.87 21.94
CA GLY A 543 2.84 -32.66 22.63
C GLY A 543 3.12 -32.59 24.14
N LYS A 544 3.66 -33.65 24.75
CA LYS A 544 3.92 -33.74 26.21
C LYS A 544 5.36 -34.07 26.59
N ASP A 545 6.12 -34.80 25.77
CA ASP A 545 7.52 -35.14 26.01
C ASP A 545 8.34 -35.02 24.74
N ASN A 546 9.27 -34.09 24.71
CA ASN A 546 10.07 -33.76 23.55
C ASN A 546 11.42 -34.48 23.58
N GLY A 547 11.61 -35.42 22.66
CA GLY A 547 12.94 -35.88 22.29
C GLY A 547 13.31 -37.31 22.66
N SER A 548 12.50 -38.30 22.30
CA SER A 548 13.00 -39.66 22.12
C SER A 548 13.45 -39.90 20.68
N ASN A 549 14.76 -40.02 20.46
CA ASN A 549 15.31 -40.58 19.23
C ASN A 549 14.88 -42.05 19.11
N LEU A 550 14.18 -42.41 18.05
CA LEU A 550 14.01 -43.78 17.61
C LEU A 550 15.00 -44.06 16.50
#